data_12133bf747b51c19cdabcfea0ebf5d0d
#
_entry.id   12133bf747b51c19cdabcfea0ebf5d0d
#
_cell.length_a   1.000
_cell.length_b   1.000
_cell.length_c   1.000
_cell.angle_alpha   90.00
_cell.angle_beta   90.00
_cell.angle_gamma   90.00
#
_symmetry.space_group_name_H-M   'P 1'
#
loop_
_entity.id
_entity.type
_entity.pdbx_description
1 polymer ?
#
loop_
_entity_poly.entity_id
_entity_poly.type
_entity_poly.pdbx_seq_one_letter_code
_entity_poly.pdbx_strand_id
1 'polypeptide(L)'
;MLGKHRAADAADDGAVRKLRAAFWTDHGKTSFLYLYLDILIVTSAFQFYNPFFAWYTLGRILFLEAKHMNITAIIYDAAVRKTAYILGTVIGNCKLFPAERAPRDWSGYANVITVAAGEGGPVVTAGVQKRVTFRPKGEDETVAAAELIAKAFCPPEAPMPTDALKARIDDFLAAHNTLALATGCGNWVRCTPLEYLRVNGALYILTEGGLKFKGIWWNGAISAAVYDSYDGMDSLAGLQMTGKAAYIDPLSDEYRSVIEARGVQLQQLQQMPAMLHAVRLDITRYELLDGALRSEGYAARQVLSLV
;
A
#
# COMPACT_ATOMS: atom_id res chain seq x y z
N MET A 1 39.10 28.15 -14.42
CA MET A 1 38.76 27.32 -13.24
C MET A 1 37.84 26.12 -13.55
N LEU A 2 37.59 25.78 -14.80
CA LEU A 2 36.69 24.68 -15.24
C LEU A 2 37.38 23.32 -15.49
N GLY A 3 38.71 23.24 -15.40
CA GLY A 3 39.44 22.01 -15.71
C GLY A 3 39.71 21.06 -14.52
N LYS A 4 39.56 21.54 -13.28
CA LYS A 4 39.85 20.72 -12.08
C LYS A 4 38.67 19.84 -11.61
N HIS A 5 37.43 20.21 -11.95
CA HIS A 5 36.24 19.42 -11.59
C HIS A 5 36.05 18.14 -12.42
N ARG A 6 36.48 18.14 -13.70
CA ARG A 6 36.37 16.93 -14.55
C ARG A 6 37.34 15.81 -14.19
N ALA A 7 38.51 16.13 -13.63
CA ALA A 7 39.48 15.12 -13.22
C ALA A 7 39.10 14.39 -11.92
N ALA A 8 38.36 15.07 -11.02
CA ALA A 8 37.86 14.47 -9.78
C ALA A 8 36.71 13.49 -10.04
N ASP A 9 35.81 13.81 -10.96
CA ASP A 9 34.66 12.92 -11.33
C ASP A 9 35.14 11.62 -12.00
N ALA A 10 36.18 11.68 -12.83
CA ALA A 10 36.73 10.50 -13.51
C ALA A 10 37.51 9.56 -12.57
N ALA A 11 38.16 10.11 -11.53
CA ALA A 11 38.91 9.32 -10.53
C ALA A 11 37.94 8.59 -9.59
N ASP A 12 36.79 9.21 -9.26
CA ASP A 12 35.78 8.64 -8.37
C ASP A 12 35.02 7.48 -9.04
N ASP A 13 34.66 7.60 -10.31
CA ASP A 13 33.99 6.54 -11.08
C ASP A 13 34.88 5.29 -11.27
N GLY A 14 36.17 5.46 -11.36
CA GLY A 14 37.18 4.37 -11.43
C GLY A 14 37.31 3.61 -10.11
N ALA A 15 37.24 4.29 -8.97
CA ALA A 15 37.33 3.69 -7.65
C ALA A 15 36.05 2.91 -7.32
N VAL A 16 34.87 3.45 -7.66
CA VAL A 16 33.55 2.80 -7.49
C VAL A 16 33.45 1.54 -8.36
N ARG A 17 33.97 1.56 -9.59
CA ARG A 17 33.98 0.37 -10.47
C ARG A 17 34.94 -0.72 -9.96
N LYS A 18 36.09 -0.38 -9.39
CA LYS A 18 37.01 -1.35 -8.78
C LYS A 18 36.45 -1.97 -7.50
N LEU A 19 35.75 -1.20 -6.67
CA LEU A 19 35.04 -1.69 -5.51
C LEU A 19 33.90 -2.65 -5.91
N ARG A 20 33.14 -2.34 -6.96
CA ARG A 20 32.14 -3.25 -7.51
C ARG A 20 32.69 -4.56 -8.00
N ALA A 21 33.83 -4.54 -8.69
CA ALA A 21 34.47 -5.76 -9.20
C ALA A 21 35.08 -6.63 -8.07
N ALA A 22 35.58 -6.05 -7.00
CA ALA A 22 36.10 -6.77 -5.83
C ALA A 22 34.97 -7.40 -5.00
N PHE A 23 33.81 -6.75 -4.94
CA PHE A 23 32.65 -7.24 -4.20
C PHE A 23 31.97 -8.48 -4.85
N TRP A 24 32.11 -8.63 -6.17
CA TRP A 24 31.43 -9.69 -6.95
C TRP A 24 32.21 -11.01 -7.04
N THR A 25 33.49 -11.05 -6.66
CA THR A 25 34.33 -12.23 -6.91
C THR A 25 34.46 -13.18 -5.71
N ASP A 26 34.04 -12.80 -4.48
CA ASP A 26 34.48 -13.61 -3.34
C ASP A 26 33.43 -14.08 -2.31
N HIS A 27 32.16 -13.65 -2.33
CA HIS A 27 31.28 -14.01 -1.20
C HIS A 27 29.83 -14.38 -1.55
N GLY A 28 29.61 -15.67 -1.77
CA GLY A 28 28.27 -16.28 -1.76
C GLY A 28 27.61 -16.40 -0.37
N LYS A 29 28.25 -15.94 0.72
CA LYS A 29 27.71 -15.98 2.09
C LYS A 29 28.39 -14.93 2.97
N THR A 30 27.94 -13.69 2.97
CA THR A 30 28.36 -12.70 3.96
C THR A 30 27.19 -12.33 4.87
N SER A 31 27.40 -12.47 6.18
CA SER A 31 26.48 -12.00 7.20
C SER A 31 26.54 -10.47 7.29
N PHE A 32 25.45 -9.83 7.67
CA PHE A 32 25.26 -8.39 7.84
C PHE A 32 26.39 -7.68 8.62
N LEU A 33 27.12 -8.41 9.46
CA LEU A 33 28.19 -7.88 10.30
C LEU A 33 29.44 -7.50 9.48
N TYR A 34 29.74 -8.22 8.40
CA TYR A 34 30.88 -7.91 7.53
C TYR A 34 30.60 -6.70 6.66
N LEU A 35 29.38 -6.54 6.18
CA LEU A 35 28.96 -5.34 5.44
C LEU A 35 29.12 -4.07 6.28
N TYR A 36 28.84 -4.13 7.58
CA TYR A 36 28.99 -3.01 8.51
C TYR A 36 30.47 -2.64 8.77
N LEU A 37 31.36 -3.62 8.82
CA LEU A 37 32.80 -3.41 8.97
C LEU A 37 33.44 -2.80 7.70
N ASP A 38 33.05 -3.26 6.53
CA ASP A 38 33.53 -2.72 5.25
C ASP A 38 33.07 -1.28 5.02
N ILE A 39 31.83 -0.96 5.42
CA ILE A 39 31.30 0.41 5.41
C ILE A 39 32.11 1.33 6.36
N LEU A 40 32.48 0.85 7.55
CA LEU A 40 33.30 1.61 8.51
C LEU A 40 34.75 1.87 7.98
N ILE A 41 35.32 0.93 7.26
CA ILE A 41 36.65 1.07 6.66
C ILE A 41 36.60 2.10 5.52
N VAL A 42 35.59 2.07 4.68
CA VAL A 42 35.40 3.05 3.59
C VAL A 42 35.15 4.45 4.15
N THR A 43 34.36 4.60 5.21
CA THR A 43 34.10 5.92 5.83
C THR A 43 35.37 6.48 6.50
N SER A 44 36.23 5.65 7.12
CA SER A 44 37.47 6.09 7.73
C SER A 44 38.50 6.54 6.69
N ALA A 45 38.54 5.95 5.50
CA ALA A 45 39.42 6.35 4.40
C ALA A 45 38.98 7.66 3.73
N PHE A 46 37.70 8.02 3.82
CA PHE A 46 37.10 9.24 3.24
C PHE A 46 37.01 10.43 4.21
N GLN A 47 37.42 10.29 5.46
CA GLN A 47 37.38 11.37 6.46
C GLN A 47 38.20 12.62 6.07
N PHE A 48 39.09 12.54 5.06
CA PHE A 48 39.88 13.67 4.53
C PHE A 48 39.23 14.45 3.40
N TYR A 49 38.11 13.97 2.82
CA TYR A 49 37.38 14.64 1.74
C TYR A 49 35.88 14.73 2.03
N ASN A 50 35.47 15.89 2.49
CA ASN A 50 34.05 16.34 2.64
C ASN A 50 33.02 15.29 3.11
N PRO A 51 32.70 15.26 4.40
CA PRO A 51 31.78 14.26 5.00
C PRO A 51 30.35 14.29 4.39
N PHE A 52 29.90 15.41 3.82
CA PHE A 52 28.60 15.54 3.18
C PHE A 52 28.48 14.67 1.90
N PHE A 53 29.58 14.49 1.16
CA PHE A 53 29.60 13.70 -0.07
C PHE A 53 29.60 12.18 0.25
N ALA A 54 30.28 11.78 1.31
CA ALA A 54 30.30 10.39 1.76
C ALA A 54 28.92 9.93 2.25
N TRP A 55 28.21 10.75 3.03
CA TRP A 55 26.85 10.48 3.48
C TRP A 55 25.85 10.43 2.33
N TYR A 56 25.95 11.33 1.36
CA TYR A 56 25.07 11.36 0.19
C TYR A 56 25.27 10.12 -0.69
N THR A 57 26.52 9.69 -0.91
CA THR A 57 26.83 8.52 -1.73
C THR A 57 26.45 7.22 -1.02
N LEU A 58 26.71 7.12 0.28
CA LEU A 58 26.33 5.98 1.12
C LEU A 58 24.80 5.86 1.23
N GLY A 59 24.12 6.95 1.49
CA GLY A 59 22.66 7.00 1.53
C GLY A 59 22.04 6.59 0.19
N ARG A 60 22.65 6.96 -0.94
CA ARG A 60 22.18 6.58 -2.27
C ARG A 60 22.44 5.12 -2.60
N ILE A 61 23.55 4.53 -2.14
CA ILE A 61 23.87 3.10 -2.31
C ILE A 61 22.94 2.26 -1.44
N LEU A 62 22.78 2.59 -0.16
CA LEU A 62 21.86 1.91 0.76
C LEU A 62 20.41 2.05 0.31
N PHE A 63 20.01 3.22 -0.21
CA PHE A 63 18.68 3.46 -0.75
C PHE A 63 18.42 2.70 -2.06
N LEU A 64 19.43 2.50 -2.90
CA LEU A 64 19.33 1.70 -4.13
C LEU A 64 19.25 0.20 -3.83
N GLU A 65 19.99 -0.31 -2.85
CA GLU A 65 19.92 -1.72 -2.45
C GLU A 65 18.62 -2.06 -1.68
N ALA A 66 18.21 -1.21 -0.74
CA ALA A 66 16.94 -1.38 -0.04
C ALA A 66 15.73 -1.26 -0.99
N LYS A 67 15.84 -0.51 -2.08
CA LYS A 67 14.75 -0.27 -3.02
C LYS A 67 14.38 -1.48 -3.87
N HIS A 68 15.24 -2.50 -3.99
CA HIS A 68 14.98 -3.67 -4.84
C HIS A 68 14.44 -4.88 -4.08
N MET A 69 14.58 -4.94 -2.75
CA MET A 69 14.21 -6.11 -1.95
C MET A 69 12.70 -6.41 -1.90
N ASN A 70 11.85 -5.45 -2.30
CA ASN A 70 10.39 -5.56 -2.22
C ASN A 70 9.67 -5.48 -3.55
N ILE A 71 10.42 -5.48 -4.64
CA ILE A 71 9.83 -5.43 -5.97
C ILE A 71 9.55 -6.84 -6.45
N THR A 72 8.33 -7.09 -6.90
CA THR A 72 7.96 -8.31 -7.62
C THR A 72 8.31 -8.15 -9.10
N ALA A 73 9.08 -9.09 -9.66
CA ALA A 73 9.32 -9.15 -11.10
C ALA A 73 8.20 -9.93 -11.79
N ILE A 74 7.66 -9.38 -12.88
CA ILE A 74 6.69 -10.07 -13.74
C ILE A 74 7.32 -10.26 -15.11
N ILE A 75 7.58 -11.51 -15.48
CA ILE A 75 8.11 -11.91 -16.79
C ILE A 75 6.93 -12.36 -17.63
N TYR A 76 6.80 -11.83 -18.83
CA TYR A 76 5.65 -12.16 -19.67
C TYR A 76 5.99 -12.34 -21.15
N ASP A 77 5.27 -13.25 -21.79
CA ASP A 77 5.26 -13.40 -23.25
C ASP A 77 4.45 -12.27 -23.89
N ALA A 78 4.89 -11.75 -25.02
CA ALA A 78 4.24 -10.64 -25.71
C ALA A 78 2.75 -10.88 -26.01
N ALA A 79 2.37 -12.13 -26.29
CA ALA A 79 0.99 -12.53 -26.58
C ALA A 79 0.03 -12.34 -25.39
N VAL A 80 0.54 -12.37 -24.15
CA VAL A 80 -0.26 -12.29 -22.90
C VAL A 80 0.07 -11.04 -22.06
N ARG A 81 0.64 -10.00 -22.70
CA ARG A 81 1.07 -8.77 -22.02
C ARG A 81 -0.05 -8.08 -21.22
N LYS A 82 -1.31 -8.16 -21.68
CA LYS A 82 -2.45 -7.55 -20.97
C LYS A 82 -2.65 -8.18 -19.60
N THR A 83 -2.57 -9.51 -19.51
CA THR A 83 -2.62 -10.25 -18.24
C THR A 83 -1.50 -9.80 -17.29
N ALA A 84 -0.27 -9.64 -17.81
CA ALA A 84 0.86 -9.16 -17.01
C ALA A 84 0.64 -7.73 -16.49
N TYR A 85 0.03 -6.85 -17.28
CA TYR A 85 -0.29 -5.48 -16.87
C TYR A 85 -1.36 -5.45 -15.78
N ILE A 86 -2.42 -6.25 -15.93
CA ILE A 86 -3.46 -6.38 -14.88
C ILE A 86 -2.82 -6.88 -13.58
N LEU A 87 -2.03 -7.95 -13.63
CA LEU A 87 -1.31 -8.46 -12.45
C LEU A 87 -0.43 -7.38 -11.81
N GLY A 88 0.39 -6.69 -12.60
CA GLY A 88 1.31 -5.67 -12.09
C GLY A 88 0.61 -4.48 -11.45
N THR A 89 -0.53 -4.05 -11.99
CA THR A 89 -1.32 -2.93 -11.47
C THR A 89 -2.07 -3.28 -10.19
N VAL A 90 -2.60 -4.50 -10.09
CA VAL A 90 -3.34 -4.97 -8.90
C VAL A 90 -2.41 -5.35 -7.76
N ILE A 91 -1.32 -6.07 -8.04
CA ILE A 91 -0.34 -6.47 -7.01
C ILE A 91 0.40 -5.24 -6.46
N GLY A 92 0.74 -4.27 -7.33
CA GLY A 92 1.56 -3.13 -6.97
C GLY A 92 3.03 -3.51 -6.74
N ASN A 93 3.92 -2.52 -6.64
CA ASN A 93 5.36 -2.72 -6.47
C ASN A 93 5.96 -3.76 -7.44
N CYS A 94 5.52 -3.73 -8.70
CA CYS A 94 5.94 -4.67 -9.72
C CYS A 94 6.82 -4.02 -10.78
N LYS A 95 7.78 -4.80 -11.30
CA LYS A 95 8.53 -4.46 -12.51
C LYS A 95 8.26 -5.51 -13.58
N LEU A 96 7.86 -5.06 -14.76
CA LEU A 96 7.44 -5.94 -15.85
C LEU A 96 8.56 -6.09 -16.87
N PHE A 97 8.82 -7.32 -17.29
CA PHE A 97 9.86 -7.68 -18.24
C PHE A 97 9.26 -8.54 -19.36
N PRO A 98 9.29 -8.09 -20.63
CA PRO A 98 9.11 -9.00 -21.75
C PRO A 98 10.12 -10.15 -21.67
N ALA A 99 9.70 -11.36 -21.97
CA ALA A 99 10.53 -12.58 -21.79
C ALA A 99 11.88 -12.48 -22.52
N GLU A 100 11.89 -11.86 -23.71
CA GLU A 100 13.11 -11.66 -24.51
C GLU A 100 14.10 -10.62 -23.91
N ARG A 101 13.65 -9.80 -22.96
CA ARG A 101 14.45 -8.77 -22.27
C ARG A 101 14.58 -9.02 -20.78
N ALA A 102 14.17 -10.18 -20.34
CA ALA A 102 14.22 -10.54 -18.92
C ALA A 102 15.68 -10.66 -18.44
N PRO A 103 16.02 -10.12 -17.25
CA PRO A 103 17.34 -10.32 -16.68
C PRO A 103 17.61 -11.80 -16.41
N ARG A 104 18.89 -12.18 -16.38
CA ARG A 104 19.30 -13.58 -16.03
C ARG A 104 19.32 -13.80 -14.53
N ASP A 105 19.56 -12.73 -13.77
CA ASP A 105 19.62 -12.75 -12.30
C ASP A 105 18.39 -12.08 -11.69
N TRP A 106 17.72 -12.79 -10.78
CA TRP A 106 16.51 -12.38 -10.09
C TRP A 106 16.73 -12.20 -8.59
N SER A 107 17.95 -12.30 -8.10
CA SER A 107 18.28 -12.20 -6.67
C SER A 107 17.88 -10.85 -6.04
N GLY A 108 17.75 -9.79 -6.85
CA GLY A 108 17.29 -8.47 -6.42
C GLY A 108 15.76 -8.31 -6.31
N TYR A 109 14.98 -9.37 -6.53
CA TYR A 109 13.51 -9.32 -6.49
C TYR A 109 12.98 -10.21 -5.37
N ALA A 110 12.00 -9.69 -4.62
CA ALA A 110 11.34 -10.45 -3.54
C ALA A 110 10.56 -11.64 -4.10
N ASN A 111 9.92 -11.46 -5.25
CA ASN A 111 9.13 -12.49 -5.91
C ASN A 111 9.32 -12.42 -7.42
N VAL A 112 9.13 -13.56 -8.08
CA VAL A 112 9.11 -13.67 -9.54
C VAL A 112 7.81 -14.33 -9.97
N ILE A 113 7.09 -13.68 -10.88
CA ILE A 113 5.87 -14.17 -11.50
C ILE A 113 6.14 -14.34 -12.99
N THR A 114 5.77 -15.47 -13.55
CA THR A 114 5.83 -15.72 -15.00
C THR A 114 4.44 -15.78 -15.58
N VAL A 115 4.22 -15.12 -16.73
CA VAL A 115 2.97 -15.10 -17.48
C VAL A 115 3.26 -15.56 -18.88
N ALA A 116 2.97 -16.82 -19.15
CA ALA A 116 3.23 -17.49 -20.41
C ALA A 116 1.94 -17.70 -21.23
N ALA A 117 2.06 -17.75 -22.55
CA ALA A 117 0.98 -18.21 -23.40
C ALA A 117 0.82 -19.74 -23.24
N GLY A 118 -0.43 -20.21 -23.09
CA GLY A 118 -0.75 -21.63 -22.98
C GLY A 118 -1.97 -22.00 -23.77
N GLU A 119 -2.22 -23.30 -23.93
CA GLU A 119 -3.45 -23.79 -24.54
C GLU A 119 -4.66 -23.32 -23.74
N GLY A 120 -5.56 -22.58 -24.39
CA GLY A 120 -6.78 -22.05 -23.77
C GLY A 120 -6.62 -20.75 -22.99
N GLY A 121 -5.45 -20.08 -23.03
CA GLY A 121 -5.27 -18.76 -22.43
C GLY A 121 -3.95 -18.60 -21.65
N PRO A 122 -3.80 -17.48 -20.92
CA PRO A 122 -2.59 -17.19 -20.16
C PRO A 122 -2.40 -18.15 -18.99
N VAL A 123 -1.14 -18.53 -18.73
CA VAL A 123 -0.70 -19.34 -17.59
C VAL A 123 0.15 -18.46 -16.69
N VAL A 124 -0.33 -18.20 -15.49
CA VAL A 124 0.34 -17.38 -14.47
C VAL A 124 0.95 -18.31 -13.42
N THR A 125 2.26 -18.22 -13.23
CA THR A 125 2.97 -18.98 -12.20
C THR A 125 3.65 -18.03 -11.23
N ALA A 126 3.34 -18.12 -9.94
CA ALA A 126 3.89 -17.30 -8.88
C ALA A 126 4.60 -18.17 -7.82
N GLY A 127 5.63 -17.59 -7.18
CA GLY A 127 6.38 -18.20 -6.08
C GLY A 127 7.67 -18.88 -6.50
N VAL A 128 8.70 -18.79 -5.63
CA VAL A 128 10.04 -19.35 -5.86
C VAL A 128 10.15 -20.76 -5.28
N GLN A 129 9.79 -20.95 -4.01
CA GLN A 129 9.88 -22.25 -3.32
C GLN A 129 8.63 -23.10 -3.51
N LYS A 130 7.45 -22.51 -3.42
CA LYS A 130 6.17 -23.16 -3.67
C LYS A 130 5.48 -22.48 -4.83
N ARG A 131 5.52 -23.10 -6.00
CA ARG A 131 4.88 -22.55 -7.20
C ARG A 131 3.38 -22.78 -7.17
N VAL A 132 2.62 -21.74 -7.43
CA VAL A 132 1.18 -21.78 -7.64
C VAL A 132 0.88 -21.33 -9.06
N THR A 133 0.03 -22.09 -9.76
CA THR A 133 -0.30 -21.83 -11.17
C THR A 133 -1.77 -21.49 -11.30
N PHE A 134 -2.06 -20.39 -11.97
CA PHE A 134 -3.40 -19.90 -12.30
C PHE A 134 -3.60 -19.92 -13.82
N ARG A 135 -4.82 -20.16 -14.27
CA ARG A 135 -5.21 -20.14 -15.70
C ARG A 135 -6.44 -19.24 -15.87
N PRO A 136 -6.29 -17.93 -15.74
CA PRO A 136 -7.42 -17.00 -15.85
C PRO A 136 -7.96 -16.95 -17.29
N LYS A 137 -9.28 -17.03 -17.44
CA LYS A 137 -9.96 -16.98 -18.74
C LYS A 137 -10.37 -15.58 -19.16
N GLY A 138 -10.26 -14.60 -18.28
CA GLY A 138 -10.66 -13.21 -18.54
C GLY A 138 -10.01 -12.23 -17.58
N GLU A 139 -10.40 -10.97 -17.68
CA GLU A 139 -9.84 -9.88 -16.86
C GLU A 139 -10.23 -10.05 -15.39
N ASP A 140 -11.49 -10.39 -15.10
CA ASP A 140 -11.99 -10.57 -13.73
C ASP A 140 -11.26 -11.71 -13.01
N GLU A 141 -11.06 -12.86 -13.70
CA GLU A 141 -10.27 -13.96 -13.14
C GLU A 141 -8.79 -13.60 -12.97
N THR A 142 -8.26 -12.73 -13.84
CA THR A 142 -6.89 -12.22 -13.71
C THR A 142 -6.76 -11.31 -12.47
N VAL A 143 -7.73 -10.44 -12.23
CA VAL A 143 -7.78 -9.60 -11.02
C VAL A 143 -7.86 -10.45 -9.77
N ALA A 144 -8.76 -11.44 -9.73
CA ALA A 144 -8.88 -12.37 -8.61
C ALA A 144 -7.58 -13.15 -8.36
N ALA A 145 -6.89 -13.61 -9.41
CA ALA A 145 -5.60 -14.26 -9.30
C ALA A 145 -4.53 -13.30 -8.74
N ALA A 146 -4.53 -12.03 -9.17
CA ALA A 146 -3.60 -11.02 -8.68
C ALA A 146 -3.79 -10.74 -7.18
N GLU A 147 -5.03 -10.65 -6.70
CA GLU A 147 -5.35 -10.47 -5.27
C GLU A 147 -4.85 -11.66 -4.42
N LEU A 148 -5.05 -12.89 -4.90
CA LEU A 148 -4.56 -14.09 -4.23
C LEU A 148 -3.02 -14.12 -4.18
N ILE A 149 -2.36 -13.74 -5.28
CA ILE A 149 -0.90 -13.65 -5.36
C ILE A 149 -0.37 -12.57 -4.41
N ALA A 150 -0.97 -11.38 -4.42
CA ALA A 150 -0.58 -10.29 -3.53
C ALA A 150 -0.67 -10.72 -2.06
N LYS A 151 -1.75 -11.37 -1.68
CA LYS A 151 -1.97 -11.88 -0.32
C LYS A 151 -0.97 -12.97 0.08
N ALA A 152 -0.63 -13.87 -0.84
CA ALA A 152 0.18 -15.06 -0.54
C ALA A 152 1.69 -14.80 -0.63
N PHE A 153 2.14 -13.94 -1.54
CA PHE A 153 3.56 -13.80 -1.91
C PHE A 153 4.12 -12.40 -1.72
N CYS A 154 3.27 -11.41 -1.47
CA CYS A 154 3.68 -10.01 -1.28
C CYS A 154 3.16 -9.49 0.07
N PRO A 155 3.50 -10.15 1.20
CA PRO A 155 3.09 -9.65 2.51
C PRO A 155 3.68 -8.24 2.73
N PRO A 156 3.01 -7.39 3.51
CA PRO A 156 3.56 -6.10 3.88
C PRO A 156 4.88 -6.31 4.62
N GLU A 157 5.93 -5.57 4.23
CA GLU A 157 7.20 -5.56 4.96
C GLU A 157 7.05 -4.83 6.28
N ALA A 158 7.86 -5.26 7.26
CA ALA A 158 7.88 -4.68 8.59
C ALA A 158 6.48 -4.33 9.11
N PRO A 159 5.61 -5.34 9.35
CA PRO A 159 4.28 -5.10 9.86
C PRO A 159 4.35 -4.55 11.28
N MET A 160 3.45 -3.62 11.58
CA MET A 160 3.22 -3.12 12.93
C MET A 160 2.56 -4.21 13.79
N PRO A 161 2.86 -4.30 15.11
CA PRO A 161 2.07 -5.13 16.02
C PRO A 161 0.58 -4.75 15.95
N THR A 162 -0.30 -5.74 15.96
CA THR A 162 -1.75 -5.55 15.73
C THR A 162 -2.37 -4.51 16.67
N ASP A 163 -2.04 -4.54 17.96
CA ASP A 163 -2.59 -3.59 18.94
C ASP A 163 -2.08 -2.17 18.70
N ALA A 164 -0.81 -2.01 18.35
CA ALA A 164 -0.23 -0.73 18.00
C ALA A 164 -0.86 -0.16 16.70
N LEU A 165 -1.07 -1.00 15.70
CA LEU A 165 -1.75 -0.61 14.47
C LEU A 165 -3.20 -0.19 14.74
N LYS A 166 -3.92 -0.92 15.58
CA LYS A 166 -5.28 -0.57 15.98
C LYS A 166 -5.33 0.78 16.67
N ALA A 167 -4.43 1.02 17.63
CA ALA A 167 -4.32 2.32 18.30
C ALA A 167 -4.03 3.45 17.31
N ARG A 168 -3.09 3.25 16.37
CA ARG A 168 -2.75 4.24 15.34
C ARG A 168 -3.95 4.56 14.42
N ILE A 169 -4.75 3.55 14.03
CA ILE A 169 -5.98 3.73 13.25
C ILE A 169 -7.02 4.50 14.08
N ASP A 170 -7.19 4.16 15.34
CA ASP A 170 -8.12 4.85 16.24
C ASP A 170 -7.75 6.32 16.44
N ASP A 171 -6.46 6.64 16.60
CA ASP A 171 -5.95 8.00 16.70
C ASP A 171 -6.17 8.77 15.41
N PHE A 172 -5.91 8.14 14.24
CA PHE A 172 -6.14 8.75 12.94
C PHE A 172 -7.62 9.09 12.75
N LEU A 173 -8.52 8.17 13.07
CA LEU A 173 -9.97 8.40 13.00
C LEU A 173 -10.45 9.44 14.03
N ALA A 174 -9.78 9.59 15.17
CA ALA A 174 -10.11 10.60 16.18
C ALA A 174 -9.68 12.01 15.75
N ALA A 175 -8.60 12.11 14.96
CA ALA A 175 -8.10 13.38 14.45
C ALA A 175 -8.95 13.96 13.31
N HIS A 176 -9.83 13.15 12.72
CA HIS A 176 -10.68 13.52 11.57
C HIS A 176 -12.15 13.39 11.93
N ASN A 177 -13.00 13.99 11.11
CA ASN A 177 -14.47 13.91 11.24
C ASN A 177 -15.19 13.71 9.90
N THR A 178 -14.45 13.65 8.80
CA THR A 178 -15.03 13.58 7.46
C THR A 178 -14.42 12.39 6.71
N LEU A 179 -15.26 11.68 5.97
CA LEU A 179 -14.83 10.59 5.09
C LEU A 179 -15.48 10.72 3.71
N ALA A 180 -14.87 10.12 2.72
CA ALA A 180 -15.45 9.87 1.41
C ALA A 180 -16.05 8.46 1.39
N LEU A 181 -17.38 8.34 1.35
CA LEU A 181 -18.09 7.06 1.31
C LEU A 181 -18.42 6.66 -0.12
N ALA A 182 -17.90 5.53 -0.58
CA ALA A 182 -18.28 4.91 -1.85
C ALA A 182 -19.32 3.82 -1.63
N THR A 183 -20.37 3.85 -2.46
CA THR A 183 -21.45 2.84 -2.52
C THR A 183 -21.70 2.47 -3.97
N GLY A 184 -22.13 1.24 -4.25
CA GLY A 184 -22.31 0.75 -5.62
C GLY A 184 -23.55 -0.12 -5.80
N CYS A 185 -24.08 -0.17 -7.04
CA CYS A 185 -25.19 -0.99 -7.44
C CYS A 185 -25.07 -1.34 -8.94
N GLY A 186 -24.75 -2.58 -9.26
CA GLY A 186 -24.41 -2.97 -10.65
C GLY A 186 -23.23 -2.16 -11.16
N ASN A 187 -23.39 -1.54 -12.32
CA ASN A 187 -22.38 -0.67 -12.95
C ASN A 187 -22.39 0.78 -12.42
N TRP A 188 -23.19 1.07 -11.41
CA TRP A 188 -23.28 2.40 -10.85
C TRP A 188 -22.46 2.49 -9.55
N VAL A 189 -21.64 3.53 -9.44
CA VAL A 189 -20.84 3.83 -8.25
C VAL A 189 -21.05 5.29 -7.88
N ARG A 190 -21.13 5.57 -6.58
CA ARG A 190 -21.19 6.92 -6.05
C ARG A 190 -20.20 7.07 -4.89
N CYS A 191 -19.45 8.17 -4.91
CA CYS A 191 -18.64 8.63 -3.79
C CYS A 191 -19.26 9.90 -3.22
N THR A 192 -19.42 9.98 -1.90
CA THR A 192 -20.05 11.09 -1.20
C THR A 192 -19.19 11.49 0.00
N PRO A 193 -18.73 12.76 0.11
CA PRO A 193 -18.10 13.25 1.33
C PRO A 193 -19.15 13.42 2.42
N LEU A 194 -18.88 12.92 3.62
CA LEU A 194 -19.80 12.88 4.74
C LEU A 194 -19.05 13.07 6.06
N GLU A 195 -19.68 13.77 7.00
CA GLU A 195 -19.25 13.72 8.39
C GLU A 195 -19.54 12.34 8.98
N TYR A 196 -18.64 11.83 9.81
CA TYR A 196 -18.86 10.62 10.58
C TYR A 196 -18.74 10.88 12.08
N LEU A 197 -19.41 10.04 12.85
CA LEU A 197 -19.36 10.02 14.30
C LEU A 197 -18.78 8.68 14.77
N ARG A 198 -18.05 8.72 15.88
CA ARG A 198 -17.60 7.51 16.58
C ARG A 198 -18.43 7.35 17.84
N VAL A 199 -19.21 6.27 17.87
CA VAL A 199 -20.06 5.94 19.03
C VAL A 199 -19.79 4.49 19.42
N ASN A 200 -19.34 4.26 20.65
CA ASN A 200 -19.05 2.94 21.20
C ASN A 200 -18.12 2.09 20.31
N GLY A 201 -17.13 2.72 19.67
CA GLY A 201 -16.16 2.06 18.80
C GLY A 201 -16.64 1.77 17.37
N ALA A 202 -17.89 2.07 17.02
CA ALA A 202 -18.42 1.98 15.67
C ALA A 202 -18.45 3.36 14.97
N LEU A 203 -18.43 3.34 13.65
CA LEU A 203 -18.57 4.55 12.82
C LEU A 203 -20.02 4.70 12.35
N TYR A 204 -20.54 5.91 12.46
CA TYR A 204 -21.89 6.25 12.03
C TYR A 204 -21.89 7.49 11.14
N ILE A 205 -22.86 7.53 10.23
CA ILE A 205 -23.15 8.68 9.39
C ILE A 205 -24.58 9.11 9.67
N LEU A 206 -24.78 10.41 9.91
CA LEU A 206 -26.08 11.04 9.93
C LEU A 206 -26.29 11.82 8.63
N THR A 207 -27.43 11.65 7.97
CA THR A 207 -27.69 12.21 6.65
C THR A 207 -29.18 12.33 6.35
N GLU A 208 -29.54 13.35 5.57
CA GLU A 208 -30.93 13.57 5.12
C GLU A 208 -31.34 12.65 3.96
N GLY A 209 -30.50 11.72 3.54
CA GLY A 209 -30.82 10.80 2.45
C GLY A 209 -29.92 10.95 1.23
N GLY A 210 -30.45 10.64 0.05
CA GLY A 210 -29.80 10.80 -1.23
C GLY A 210 -29.35 9.49 -1.89
N LEU A 211 -28.73 9.62 -3.07
CA LEU A 211 -28.47 8.46 -3.95
C LEU A 211 -27.46 7.44 -3.39
N LYS A 212 -26.70 7.76 -2.35
CA LYS A 212 -25.84 6.77 -1.66
C LYS A 212 -26.63 5.58 -1.13
N PHE A 213 -27.91 5.81 -0.76
CA PHE A 213 -28.81 4.77 -0.29
C PHE A 213 -29.17 3.73 -1.36
N LYS A 214 -29.04 4.05 -2.65
CA LYS A 214 -29.21 3.06 -3.71
C LYS A 214 -28.24 1.89 -3.56
N GLY A 215 -26.96 2.16 -3.30
CA GLY A 215 -25.99 1.11 -3.05
C GLY A 215 -26.16 0.44 -1.68
N ILE A 216 -26.46 1.23 -0.64
CA ILE A 216 -26.68 0.72 0.74
C ILE A 216 -27.83 -0.30 0.75
N TRP A 217 -28.96 0.02 0.13
CA TRP A 217 -30.11 -0.89 0.06
C TRP A 217 -29.90 -2.07 -0.90
N TRP A 218 -29.01 -1.92 -1.91
CA TRP A 218 -28.77 -2.97 -2.89
C TRP A 218 -28.01 -4.16 -2.29
N ASN A 219 -26.86 -3.91 -1.68
CA ASN A 219 -25.98 -4.95 -1.12
C ASN A 219 -25.24 -4.53 0.15
N GLY A 220 -25.33 -3.27 0.54
CA GLY A 220 -24.65 -2.71 1.69
C GLY A 220 -23.13 -2.61 1.57
N ALA A 221 -22.50 -3.12 0.51
CA ALA A 221 -21.05 -3.06 0.37
C ALA A 221 -20.57 -1.62 0.24
N ILE A 222 -19.54 -1.28 1.01
CA ILE A 222 -18.96 0.06 1.03
C ILE A 222 -17.43 0.01 0.96
N SER A 223 -16.87 1.10 0.42
CA SER A 223 -15.51 1.52 0.68
C SER A 223 -15.53 2.95 1.19
N ALA A 224 -14.69 3.26 2.17
CA ALA A 224 -14.58 4.62 2.69
C ALA A 224 -13.11 5.03 2.79
N ALA A 225 -12.85 6.34 2.69
CA ALA A 225 -11.51 6.89 2.84
C ALA A 225 -11.53 8.12 3.73
N VAL A 226 -10.55 8.18 4.64
CA VAL A 226 -10.18 9.36 5.43
C VAL A 226 -8.74 9.68 5.10
N TYR A 227 -8.38 10.94 4.87
CA TYR A 227 -7.03 11.28 4.42
C TYR A 227 -6.66 12.72 4.77
N ASP A 228 -5.36 12.94 4.95
CA ASP A 228 -4.78 14.26 5.07
C ASP A 228 -4.60 14.93 3.70
N SER A 229 -4.50 16.25 3.69
CA SER A 229 -4.09 16.97 2.49
C SER A 229 -2.69 16.54 2.09
N TYR A 230 -2.48 16.28 0.80
CA TYR A 230 -1.18 15.87 0.29
C TYR A 230 -0.20 17.05 0.29
N ASP A 231 0.88 16.93 1.04
CA ASP A 231 2.00 17.88 1.10
C ASP A 231 3.37 17.16 1.02
N GLY A 232 3.48 16.19 0.14
CA GLY A 232 4.69 15.41 -0.08
C GLY A 232 4.59 13.95 0.41
N MET A 233 5.60 13.15 0.03
CA MET A 233 5.58 11.70 0.30
C MET A 233 5.78 11.35 1.77
N ASP A 234 6.48 12.19 2.53
CA ASP A 234 6.78 11.93 3.94
C ASP A 234 5.61 12.32 4.86
N SER A 235 4.73 13.25 4.41
CA SER A 235 3.51 13.65 5.09
C SER A 235 2.26 12.94 4.58
N LEU A 236 2.42 12.02 3.61
CA LEU A 236 1.30 11.28 3.05
C LEU A 236 0.67 10.37 4.11
N ALA A 237 -0.58 10.67 4.49
CA ALA A 237 -1.36 9.86 5.41
C ALA A 237 -2.79 9.68 4.92
N GLY A 238 -3.32 8.46 5.06
CA GLY A 238 -4.68 8.13 4.68
C GLY A 238 -5.09 6.73 5.12
N LEU A 239 -6.38 6.57 5.37
CA LEU A 239 -6.99 5.32 5.80
C LEU A 239 -8.08 4.93 4.82
N GLN A 240 -7.93 3.77 4.21
CA GLN A 240 -8.99 3.13 3.42
C GLN A 240 -9.69 2.10 4.29
N MET A 241 -11.00 2.01 4.16
CA MET A 241 -11.86 1.11 4.93
C MET A 241 -12.77 0.34 3.99
N THR A 242 -12.88 -0.97 4.19
CA THR A 242 -13.82 -1.82 3.46
C THR A 242 -14.77 -2.47 4.46
N GLY A 243 -16.05 -2.56 4.12
CA GLY A 243 -17.04 -3.14 5.01
C GLY A 243 -18.45 -3.11 4.44
N LYS A 244 -19.43 -3.05 5.33
CA LYS A 244 -20.84 -2.95 5.00
C LYS A 244 -21.48 -1.77 5.73
N ALA A 245 -22.45 -1.14 5.09
CA ALA A 245 -23.32 -0.14 5.68
C ALA A 245 -24.64 -0.80 6.11
N ALA A 246 -25.07 -0.52 7.33
CA ALA A 246 -26.36 -0.93 7.87
C ALA A 246 -27.21 0.30 8.16
N TYR A 247 -28.41 0.34 7.61
CA TYR A 247 -29.42 1.35 7.98
C TYR A 247 -29.91 1.10 9.40
N ILE A 248 -29.94 2.15 10.22
CA ILE A 248 -30.39 2.06 11.62
C ILE A 248 -31.84 2.51 11.72
N ASP A 249 -32.66 1.67 12.32
CA ASP A 249 -34.06 1.98 12.56
C ASP A 249 -34.22 3.24 13.45
N PRO A 250 -34.94 4.28 12.99
CA PRO A 250 -35.16 5.51 13.75
C PRO A 250 -35.84 5.33 15.09
N LEU A 251 -36.50 4.19 15.30
CA LEU A 251 -37.18 3.87 16.56
C LEU A 251 -36.26 3.11 17.55
N SER A 252 -35.05 2.72 17.13
CA SER A 252 -34.16 1.93 17.95
C SER A 252 -33.40 2.77 19.00
N ASP A 253 -32.94 2.10 20.05
CA ASP A 253 -32.06 2.73 21.05
C ASP A 253 -30.71 3.09 20.47
N GLU A 254 -30.23 2.32 19.49
CA GLU A 254 -29.00 2.62 18.74
C GLU A 254 -29.12 3.97 18.02
N TYR A 255 -30.22 4.22 17.34
CA TYR A 255 -30.48 5.52 16.69
C TYR A 255 -30.44 6.67 17.71
N ARG A 256 -31.12 6.51 18.86
CA ARG A 256 -31.13 7.53 19.92
C ARG A 256 -29.72 7.85 20.41
N SER A 257 -28.90 6.81 20.68
CA SER A 257 -27.51 6.99 21.12
C SER A 257 -26.67 7.77 20.10
N VAL A 258 -26.87 7.53 18.80
CA VAL A 258 -26.16 8.25 17.73
C VAL A 258 -26.60 9.72 17.66
N ILE A 259 -27.90 9.99 17.76
CA ILE A 259 -28.46 11.35 17.77
C ILE A 259 -27.97 12.15 18.99
N GLU A 260 -27.99 11.53 20.17
CA GLU A 260 -27.46 12.14 21.40
C GLU A 260 -25.98 12.43 21.31
N ALA A 261 -25.17 11.49 20.78
CA ALA A 261 -23.75 11.69 20.56
C ALA A 261 -23.46 12.85 19.58
N ARG A 262 -24.35 13.13 18.63
CA ARG A 262 -24.27 14.29 17.75
C ARG A 262 -24.65 15.59 18.47
N GLY A 263 -25.25 15.53 19.66
CA GLY A 263 -25.74 16.68 20.40
C GLY A 263 -27.10 17.21 19.90
N VAL A 264 -27.83 16.41 19.14
CA VAL A 264 -29.18 16.76 18.66
C VAL A 264 -30.22 16.27 19.66
N GLN A 265 -31.12 17.14 20.10
CA GLN A 265 -32.22 16.77 20.96
C GLN A 265 -33.34 16.11 20.15
N LEU A 266 -33.94 15.05 20.67
CA LEU A 266 -35.03 14.33 19.99
C LEU A 266 -36.20 15.23 19.59
N GLN A 267 -36.52 16.27 20.41
CA GLN A 267 -37.55 17.25 20.11
C GLN A 267 -37.17 18.09 18.87
N GLN A 268 -35.91 18.38 18.64
CA GLN A 268 -35.44 19.12 17.47
C GLN A 268 -35.61 18.31 16.19
N LEU A 269 -35.44 16.97 16.25
CA LEU A 269 -35.67 16.09 15.09
C LEU A 269 -37.08 16.23 14.52
N GLN A 270 -38.10 16.40 15.38
CA GLN A 270 -39.51 16.56 14.95
C GLN A 270 -39.74 17.90 14.23
N GLN A 271 -38.86 18.89 14.44
CA GLN A 271 -38.94 20.19 13.82
C GLN A 271 -38.08 20.32 12.56
N MET A 272 -37.25 19.30 12.27
CA MET A 272 -36.40 19.32 11.08
C MET A 272 -37.26 19.17 9.81
N PRO A 273 -36.94 19.92 8.73
CA PRO A 273 -37.71 19.84 7.47
C PRO A 273 -37.51 18.53 6.73
N ALA A 274 -36.46 17.78 7.05
CA ALA A 274 -36.18 16.47 6.49
C ALA A 274 -35.81 15.48 7.61
N MET A 275 -36.17 14.22 7.40
CA MET A 275 -35.80 13.14 8.31
C MET A 275 -34.31 12.91 8.30
N LEU A 276 -33.70 12.78 9.47
CA LEU A 276 -32.29 12.42 9.62
C LEU A 276 -32.18 10.89 9.71
N HIS A 277 -31.43 10.31 8.78
CA HIS A 277 -31.16 8.87 8.73
C HIS A 277 -29.81 8.57 9.35
N ALA A 278 -29.73 7.50 10.14
CA ALA A 278 -28.47 6.97 10.65
C ALA A 278 -28.04 5.72 9.87
N VAL A 279 -26.75 5.65 9.56
CA VAL A 279 -26.12 4.51 8.90
C VAL A 279 -24.89 4.11 9.70
N ARG A 280 -24.83 2.86 10.15
CA ARG A 280 -23.62 2.27 10.76
C ARG A 280 -22.71 1.72 9.68
N LEU A 281 -21.41 1.92 9.85
CA LEU A 281 -20.37 1.35 8.98
C LEU A 281 -19.70 0.20 9.71
N ASP A 282 -20.02 -1.02 9.34
CA ASP A 282 -19.41 -2.25 9.87
C ASP A 282 -18.15 -2.55 9.07
N ILE A 283 -17.02 -2.01 9.54
CA ILE A 283 -15.74 -2.14 8.85
C ILE A 283 -15.14 -3.51 9.14
N THR A 284 -14.72 -4.20 8.10
CA THR A 284 -14.06 -5.51 8.17
C THR A 284 -12.56 -5.44 7.89
N ARG A 285 -12.11 -4.36 7.22
CA ARG A 285 -10.71 -4.18 6.84
C ARG A 285 -10.34 -2.71 6.82
N TYR A 286 -9.19 -2.41 7.42
CA TYR A 286 -8.52 -1.12 7.37
C TYR A 286 -7.19 -1.24 6.62
N GLU A 287 -6.88 -0.26 5.78
CA GLU A 287 -5.60 -0.12 5.11
C GLU A 287 -5.07 1.28 5.40
N LEU A 288 -4.12 1.37 6.34
CA LEU A 288 -3.45 2.61 6.70
C LEU A 288 -2.25 2.82 5.79
N LEU A 289 -2.16 3.98 5.16
CA LEU A 289 -0.97 4.50 4.51
C LEU A 289 -0.48 5.69 5.32
N ASP A 290 0.71 5.59 5.89
CA ASP A 290 1.31 6.65 6.71
C ASP A 290 2.82 6.70 6.43
N GLY A 291 3.27 7.78 5.80
CA GLY A 291 4.67 8.01 5.43
C GLY A 291 5.61 8.04 6.63
N ALA A 292 5.13 8.53 7.80
CA ALA A 292 5.91 8.65 9.03
C ALA A 292 6.32 7.29 9.61
N LEU A 293 5.57 6.21 9.35
CA LEU A 293 5.88 4.86 9.85
C LEU A 293 7.25 4.35 9.41
N ARG A 294 7.79 4.86 8.29
CA ARG A 294 9.15 4.49 7.84
C ARG A 294 10.21 4.91 8.84
N SER A 295 10.07 6.07 9.46
CA SER A 295 11.00 6.55 10.49
C SER A 295 10.93 5.74 11.78
N GLU A 296 9.81 5.05 12.01
CA GLU A 296 9.57 4.14 13.14
C GLU A 296 10.02 2.70 12.85
N GLY A 297 10.52 2.43 11.63
CA GLY A 297 11.00 1.10 11.21
C GLY A 297 9.90 0.19 10.63
N TYR A 298 8.71 0.73 10.37
CA TYR A 298 7.59 -0.02 9.79
C TYR A 298 7.39 0.29 8.31
N ALA A 299 6.70 -0.60 7.59
CA ALA A 299 6.23 -0.29 6.25
C ALA A 299 5.20 0.86 6.30
N ALA A 300 5.24 1.78 5.33
CA ALA A 300 4.29 2.89 5.27
C ALA A 300 2.84 2.42 5.07
N ARG A 301 2.63 1.25 4.45
CA ARG A 301 1.32 0.64 4.27
C ARG A 301 1.13 -0.50 5.26
N GLN A 302 0.09 -0.39 6.07
CA GLN A 302 -0.30 -1.38 7.07
C GLN A 302 -1.73 -1.85 6.82
N VAL A 303 -2.02 -3.11 7.12
CA VAL A 303 -3.34 -3.71 6.91
C VAL A 303 -3.83 -4.38 8.19
N LEU A 304 -5.02 -4.01 8.63
CA LEU A 304 -5.73 -4.64 9.73
C LEU A 304 -7.02 -5.26 9.21
N SER A 305 -7.15 -6.58 9.31
CA SER A 305 -8.40 -7.32 9.04
C SER A 305 -9.04 -7.71 10.36
N LEU A 306 -10.36 -7.51 10.47
CA LEU A 306 -11.15 -7.81 11.67
C LEU A 306 -11.92 -9.15 11.55
N VAL A 307 -11.69 -9.90 10.43
CA VAL A 307 -12.35 -11.18 10.14
C VAL A 307 -11.29 -12.24 9.91
#